data_9d5366c82cbd9da5fdb8779207a07a25
#
_entry.id   9d5366c82cbd9da5fdb8779207a07a25
#
_cell.length_a   1.000
_cell.length_b   1.000
_cell.length_c   1.000
_cell.angle_alpha   90.00
_cell.angle_beta   90.00
_cell.angle_gamma   90.00
#
_symmetry.space_group_name_H-M   'P 1'
#
loop_
_entity.id
_entity.type
_entity.pdbx_description
1 polymer ?
#
loop_
_entity_poly.entity_id
_entity_poly.type
_entity_poly.pdbx_seq_one_letter_code
_entity_poly.pdbx_strand_id
1 'polypeptide(L)'
;MRRLKITHLTEYQFSSTVTLLPHRLLLRPREGPEVHVESSLLTITPTNHMVKWHRDAQDNAAAVVDFQEPTQFLSITSEVVIQHYVENPFDFLFEDYAVNYPFHYVSMDRVDLLPFLQPVYPGDEDAIRNWLDLLGLGQPVMQTYALLDQINKAIAGRFTYFSREEQGVQTPGQTLAWGQGSCRDFATLFVETCRYLGLASRFISGYAHAPATEHWSATTHAWAEVYLPGAGWKGFDPTNGEVAGRRHIAVAVSRHPEAVPPVAGSFIGPSGSPPKLIVDVRIIALSES
;
A
#
# COMPACT_ATOMS: atom_id res chain seq x y z
N MET A 1 -23.33 0.96 0.64
CA MET A 1 -22.57 -0.27 0.98
C MET A 1 -22.42 -1.15 -0.26
N ARG A 2 -21.26 -1.78 -0.48
CA ARG A 2 -21.03 -2.72 -1.59
C ARG A 2 -20.44 -4.00 -1.04
N ARG A 3 -20.95 -5.13 -1.51
CA ARG A 3 -20.42 -6.45 -1.18
C ARG A 3 -19.49 -6.92 -2.31
N LEU A 4 -18.23 -7.20 -1.98
CA LEU A 4 -17.19 -7.50 -2.98
C LEU A 4 -16.53 -8.84 -2.65
N LYS A 5 -16.27 -9.68 -3.67
CA LYS A 5 -15.38 -10.84 -3.56
C LYS A 5 -14.06 -10.49 -4.22
N ILE A 6 -12.96 -10.64 -3.46
CA ILE A 6 -11.59 -10.46 -3.89
C ILE A 6 -10.96 -11.83 -4.02
N THR A 7 -10.36 -12.12 -5.16
CA THR A 7 -9.54 -13.32 -5.37
C THR A 7 -8.14 -12.88 -5.77
N HIS A 8 -7.14 -13.25 -4.97
CA HIS A 8 -5.73 -12.97 -5.25
C HIS A 8 -4.99 -14.30 -5.36
N LEU A 9 -4.43 -14.56 -6.54
CA LEU A 9 -3.55 -15.68 -6.84
C LEU A 9 -2.11 -15.21 -6.96
N THR A 10 -1.19 -15.91 -6.29
CA THR A 10 0.26 -15.78 -6.51
C THR A 10 0.84 -17.18 -6.74
N GLU A 11 1.53 -17.37 -7.85
CA GLU A 11 2.19 -18.63 -8.19
C GLU A 11 3.66 -18.43 -8.48
N TYR A 12 4.48 -19.35 -7.97
CA TYR A 12 5.90 -19.48 -8.29
C TYR A 12 6.18 -20.83 -8.91
N GLN A 13 6.75 -20.84 -10.11
CA GLN A 13 7.18 -22.03 -10.81
C GLN A 13 8.71 -22.08 -10.82
N PHE A 14 9.28 -23.03 -10.10
CA PHE A 14 10.72 -23.21 -9.98
C PHE A 14 11.23 -24.18 -11.05
N SER A 15 12.40 -23.89 -11.62
CA SER A 15 13.06 -24.76 -12.62
C SER A 15 13.57 -26.09 -12.02
N SER A 16 13.70 -26.16 -10.70
CA SER A 16 14.15 -27.34 -9.95
C SER A 16 13.43 -27.41 -8.62
N THR A 17 13.52 -28.57 -7.96
CA THR A 17 12.98 -28.72 -6.61
C THR A 17 13.73 -27.85 -5.61
N VAL A 18 12.98 -27.08 -4.81
CA VAL A 18 13.48 -26.15 -3.80
C VAL A 18 12.86 -26.45 -2.44
N THR A 19 13.53 -26.04 -1.37
CA THR A 19 12.98 -26.00 -0.01
C THR A 19 12.50 -24.61 0.27
N LEU A 20 11.20 -24.42 0.46
CA LEU A 20 10.60 -23.14 0.83
C LEU A 20 10.91 -22.85 2.31
N LEU A 21 11.42 -21.66 2.58
CA LEU A 21 11.54 -21.13 3.94
C LEU A 21 10.21 -20.47 4.35
N PRO A 22 10.01 -20.09 5.62
CA PRO A 22 8.77 -19.46 6.04
C PRO A 22 8.39 -18.24 5.17
N HIS A 23 7.15 -18.21 4.72
CA HIS A 23 6.57 -17.12 3.95
C HIS A 23 5.60 -16.31 4.81
N ARG A 24 5.68 -14.98 4.72
CA ARG A 24 4.72 -14.06 5.33
C ARG A 24 3.77 -13.55 4.25
N LEU A 25 2.48 -13.64 4.54
CA LEU A 25 1.40 -13.23 3.64
C LEU A 25 0.62 -12.08 4.27
N LEU A 26 0.41 -11.03 3.50
CA LEU A 26 -0.43 -9.89 3.82
C LEU A 26 -1.50 -9.79 2.72
N LEU A 27 -2.54 -10.60 2.83
CA LEU A 27 -3.57 -10.78 1.80
C LEU A 27 -4.99 -10.54 2.33
N ARG A 28 -5.16 -10.46 3.66
CA ARG A 28 -6.45 -10.19 4.29
C ARG A 28 -6.64 -8.69 4.43
N PRO A 29 -7.72 -8.10 3.87
CA PRO A 29 -8.05 -6.69 4.03
C PRO A 29 -8.11 -6.24 5.50
N ARG A 30 -7.72 -5.01 5.74
CA ARG A 30 -7.84 -4.36 7.05
C ARG A 30 -9.32 -4.12 7.33
N GLU A 31 -9.73 -4.41 8.55
CA GLU A 31 -11.09 -4.16 9.03
C GLU A 31 -11.14 -2.83 9.81
N GLY A 32 -12.27 -2.17 9.73
CA GLY A 32 -12.54 -0.90 10.39
C GLY A 32 -13.88 -0.32 9.95
N PRO A 33 -14.10 0.98 10.17
CA PRO A 33 -15.36 1.61 9.81
C PRO A 33 -15.71 1.51 8.31
N GLU A 34 -14.68 1.38 7.48
CA GLU A 34 -14.81 1.40 6.02
C GLU A 34 -14.94 0.02 5.39
N VAL A 35 -14.47 -1.02 6.07
CA VAL A 35 -14.43 -2.40 5.55
C VAL A 35 -14.72 -3.40 6.65
N HIS A 36 -15.68 -4.30 6.39
CA HIS A 36 -15.92 -5.50 7.20
C HIS A 36 -15.63 -6.76 6.37
N VAL A 37 -14.89 -7.71 6.92
CA VAL A 37 -14.56 -8.98 6.27
C VAL A 37 -15.58 -10.06 6.68
N GLU A 38 -16.46 -10.45 5.74
CA GLU A 38 -17.46 -11.49 5.98
C GLU A 38 -16.84 -12.89 6.00
N SER A 39 -15.91 -13.15 5.08
CA SER A 39 -15.20 -14.43 5.00
C SER A 39 -13.82 -14.27 4.41
N SER A 40 -12.90 -15.14 4.80
CA SER A 40 -11.53 -15.18 4.31
C SER A 40 -11.05 -16.62 4.23
N LEU A 41 -10.71 -17.09 3.04
CA LEU A 41 -10.18 -18.41 2.77
C LEU A 41 -8.78 -18.26 2.15
N LEU A 42 -7.82 -19.03 2.67
CA LEU A 42 -6.46 -19.10 2.17
C LEU A 42 -6.19 -20.55 1.76
N THR A 43 -5.91 -20.75 0.47
CA THR A 43 -5.56 -22.06 -0.11
C THR A 43 -4.12 -22.03 -0.58
N ILE A 44 -3.30 -23.01 -0.15
CA ILE A 44 -1.87 -23.03 -0.40
C ILE A 44 -1.44 -24.42 -0.92
N THR A 45 -0.59 -24.41 -1.94
CA THR A 45 0.10 -25.59 -2.46
C THR A 45 1.62 -25.33 -2.36
N PRO A 46 2.45 -26.27 -1.82
CA PRO A 46 2.13 -27.63 -1.43
C PRO A 46 1.22 -27.69 -0.18
N THR A 47 0.44 -28.79 -0.07
CA THR A 47 -0.58 -28.95 0.98
C THR A 47 -0.01 -29.27 2.36
N ASN A 48 1.22 -29.80 2.42
CA ASN A 48 1.91 -30.11 3.67
C ASN A 48 2.58 -28.87 4.23
N HIS A 49 1.79 -27.98 4.85
CA HIS A 49 2.23 -26.73 5.44
C HIS A 49 1.45 -26.42 6.72
N MET A 50 1.99 -25.51 7.53
CA MET A 50 1.31 -24.93 8.70
C MET A 50 1.13 -23.42 8.48
N VAL A 51 -0.05 -22.91 8.86
CA VAL A 51 -0.36 -21.47 8.81
C VAL A 51 -0.59 -20.93 10.22
N LYS A 52 0.10 -19.86 10.57
CA LYS A 52 -0.11 -19.14 11.83
C LYS A 52 -0.46 -17.69 11.55
N TRP A 53 -1.59 -17.25 12.06
CA TRP A 53 -2.05 -15.86 11.98
C TRP A 53 -1.64 -15.07 13.20
N HIS A 54 -1.25 -13.82 12.99
CA HIS A 54 -1.01 -12.85 14.05
C HIS A 54 -1.30 -11.43 13.56
N ARG A 55 -1.39 -10.50 14.49
CA ARG A 55 -1.38 -9.06 14.19
C ARG A 55 0.06 -8.58 14.35
N ASP A 56 0.56 -7.84 13.37
CA ASP A 56 1.87 -7.21 13.48
C ASP A 56 1.80 -5.86 14.23
N ALA A 57 2.93 -5.17 14.40
CA ALA A 57 2.99 -3.90 15.13
C ALA A 57 2.16 -2.76 14.49
N GLN A 58 1.71 -2.93 13.26
CA GLN A 58 0.84 -1.98 12.55
C GLN A 58 -0.62 -2.48 12.49
N ASP A 59 -0.93 -3.52 13.27
CA ASP A 59 -2.23 -4.20 13.27
C ASP A 59 -2.63 -4.80 11.92
N ASN A 60 -1.66 -5.16 11.08
CA ASN A 60 -1.91 -5.91 9.85
C ASN A 60 -2.19 -7.38 10.19
N ALA A 61 -3.16 -8.00 9.51
CA ALA A 61 -3.40 -9.42 9.62
C ALA A 61 -2.36 -10.18 8.77
N ALA A 62 -1.34 -10.74 9.43
CA ALA A 62 -0.26 -11.46 8.81
C ALA A 62 -0.40 -12.98 9.01
N ALA A 63 -0.29 -13.76 7.94
CA ALA A 63 -0.14 -15.21 8.00
C ALA A 63 1.32 -15.58 7.78
N VAL A 64 1.87 -16.41 8.66
CA VAL A 64 3.17 -17.06 8.44
C VAL A 64 2.91 -18.50 8.06
N VAL A 65 3.45 -18.91 6.90
CA VAL A 65 3.32 -20.26 6.34
C VAL A 65 4.67 -20.95 6.43
N ASP A 66 4.68 -22.10 7.08
CA ASP A 66 5.85 -22.96 7.22
C ASP A 66 5.63 -24.25 6.41
N PHE A 67 6.53 -24.55 5.47
CA PHE A 67 6.41 -25.65 4.53
C PHE A 67 7.23 -26.85 4.99
N GLN A 68 6.67 -28.06 4.84
CA GLN A 68 7.26 -29.27 5.38
C GLN A 68 7.91 -30.16 4.30
N GLU A 69 7.77 -29.81 3.04
CA GLU A 69 8.29 -30.64 1.93
C GLU A 69 8.90 -29.78 0.81
N PRO A 70 9.92 -30.28 0.12
CA PRO A 70 10.46 -29.65 -1.07
C PRO A 70 9.43 -29.65 -2.21
N THR A 71 9.49 -28.61 -3.07
CA THR A 71 8.53 -28.44 -4.16
C THR A 71 9.16 -27.76 -5.39
N GLN A 72 8.52 -27.90 -6.54
CA GLN A 72 8.79 -27.10 -7.75
C GLN A 72 7.71 -26.05 -8.01
N PHE A 73 6.66 -26.02 -7.15
CA PHE A 73 5.53 -25.15 -7.36
C PHE A 73 4.98 -24.64 -6.04
N LEU A 74 4.82 -23.32 -5.94
CA LEU A 74 4.11 -22.68 -4.83
C LEU A 74 2.92 -21.92 -5.42
N SER A 75 1.71 -22.21 -4.95
CA SER A 75 0.50 -21.47 -5.27
C SER A 75 -0.16 -21.01 -3.98
N ILE A 76 -0.51 -19.75 -3.93
CA ILE A 76 -1.19 -19.11 -2.79
C ILE A 76 -2.41 -18.40 -3.36
N THR A 77 -3.60 -18.85 -2.99
CA THR A 77 -4.88 -18.25 -3.36
C THR A 77 -5.57 -17.72 -2.11
N SER A 78 -5.84 -16.41 -2.10
CA SER A 78 -6.67 -15.76 -1.08
C SER A 78 -8.01 -15.39 -1.68
N GLU A 79 -9.11 -15.87 -1.10
CA GLU A 79 -10.48 -15.50 -1.44
C GLU A 79 -11.11 -14.80 -0.24
N VAL A 80 -11.52 -13.55 -0.42
CA VAL A 80 -12.09 -12.75 0.66
C VAL A 80 -13.37 -12.10 0.20
N VAL A 81 -14.41 -12.17 1.04
CA VAL A 81 -15.66 -11.43 0.83
C VAL A 81 -15.70 -10.30 1.85
N ILE A 82 -15.94 -9.10 1.37
CA ILE A 82 -16.00 -7.89 2.19
C ILE A 82 -17.30 -7.11 1.96
N GLN A 83 -17.71 -6.38 2.98
CA GLN A 83 -18.62 -5.23 2.88
C GLN A 83 -17.77 -3.97 2.89
N HIS A 84 -17.92 -3.14 1.86
CA HIS A 84 -17.18 -1.89 1.68
C HIS A 84 -18.14 -0.71 1.76
N TYR A 85 -17.90 0.17 2.74
CA TYR A 85 -18.83 1.24 3.14
C TYR A 85 -18.45 2.62 2.61
N VAL A 86 -17.24 2.81 2.09
CA VAL A 86 -16.78 4.11 1.58
C VAL A 86 -17.67 4.55 0.42
N GLU A 87 -18.39 5.65 0.60
CA GLU A 87 -19.21 6.28 -0.44
C GLU A 87 -18.57 7.59 -0.93
N ASN A 88 -18.17 8.44 0.01
CA ASN A 88 -17.51 9.70 -0.27
C ASN A 88 -16.17 9.78 0.49
N PRO A 89 -15.01 9.82 -0.20
CA PRO A 89 -13.71 9.92 0.46
C PRO A 89 -13.47 11.29 1.11
N PHE A 90 -14.31 12.28 0.84
CA PHE A 90 -14.22 13.65 1.40
C PHE A 90 -15.11 13.87 2.63
N ASP A 91 -15.77 12.83 3.13
CA ASP A 91 -16.61 12.93 4.32
C ASP A 91 -15.76 12.87 5.59
N PHE A 92 -15.04 13.95 5.87
CA PHE A 92 -14.26 14.12 7.08
C PHE A 92 -14.10 15.61 7.45
N LEU A 93 -13.84 15.86 8.72
CA LEU A 93 -13.61 17.20 9.27
C LEU A 93 -12.20 17.28 9.86
N PHE A 94 -11.57 18.43 9.69
CA PHE A 94 -10.31 18.75 10.36
C PHE A 94 -10.58 19.38 11.74
N GLU A 95 -9.67 19.17 12.68
CA GLU A 95 -9.51 20.08 13.80
C GLU A 95 -9.12 21.47 13.32
N ASP A 96 -9.68 22.52 13.90
CA ASP A 96 -9.49 23.91 13.43
C ASP A 96 -8.04 24.29 13.24
N TYR A 97 -7.15 23.85 14.14
CA TYR A 97 -5.72 24.18 14.08
C TYR A 97 -4.99 23.49 12.91
N ALA A 98 -5.55 22.44 12.33
CA ALA A 98 -4.95 21.67 11.25
C ALA A 98 -5.56 21.97 9.86
N VAL A 99 -6.58 22.83 9.79
CA VAL A 99 -7.20 23.27 8.52
C VAL A 99 -6.16 23.91 7.60
N ASN A 100 -5.26 24.70 8.17
CA ASN A 100 -4.20 25.38 7.43
C ASN A 100 -2.82 24.82 7.79
N TYR A 101 -1.98 24.65 6.78
CA TYR A 101 -0.58 24.30 6.92
C TYR A 101 0.28 25.60 6.93
N PRO A 102 1.36 25.69 7.74
CA PRO A 102 1.86 24.68 8.65
C PRO A 102 1.08 24.62 9.96
N PHE A 103 0.99 23.39 10.49
CA PHE A 103 0.49 23.12 11.84
C PHE A 103 1.40 22.17 12.59
N HIS A 104 1.19 21.99 13.88
CA HIS A 104 1.90 21.00 14.70
C HIS A 104 0.91 20.08 15.39
N TYR A 105 1.19 18.78 15.37
CA TYR A 105 0.40 17.82 16.12
C TYR A 105 0.43 18.12 17.62
N VAL A 106 -0.70 17.99 18.29
CA VAL A 106 -0.77 18.11 19.75
C VAL A 106 0.11 17.05 20.42
N SER A 107 0.54 17.33 21.65
CA SER A 107 1.60 16.51 22.30
C SER A 107 1.29 15.02 22.38
N MET A 108 0.03 14.65 22.63
CA MET A 108 -0.38 13.23 22.70
C MET A 108 -0.29 12.55 21.33
N ASP A 109 -0.93 13.13 20.32
CA ASP A 109 -0.89 12.59 18.95
C ASP A 109 0.54 12.51 18.43
N ARG A 110 1.38 13.49 18.75
CA ARG A 110 2.75 13.53 18.28
C ARG A 110 3.58 12.35 18.76
N VAL A 111 3.36 11.89 20.00
CA VAL A 111 4.07 10.72 20.55
C VAL A 111 3.72 9.46 19.76
N ASP A 112 2.43 9.23 19.51
CA ASP A 112 1.94 8.07 18.78
C ASP A 112 2.31 8.12 17.30
N LEU A 113 2.39 9.31 16.71
CA LEU A 113 2.72 9.55 15.31
C LEU A 113 4.24 9.63 15.04
N LEU A 114 5.09 9.66 16.07
CA LEU A 114 6.53 9.84 15.92
C LEU A 114 7.17 8.91 14.88
N PRO A 115 6.86 7.61 14.84
CA PRO A 115 7.42 6.71 13.82
C PRO A 115 7.04 7.10 12.39
N PHE A 116 5.90 7.73 12.18
CA PHE A 116 5.38 8.13 10.88
C PHE A 116 5.83 9.52 10.44
N LEU A 117 6.46 10.27 11.35
CA LEU A 117 7.12 11.56 11.08
C LEU A 117 8.60 11.38 10.69
N GLN A 118 9.20 10.22 11.02
CA GLN A 118 10.61 9.96 10.76
C GLN A 118 10.81 9.52 9.29
N PRO A 119 11.70 10.17 8.53
CA PRO A 119 12.01 9.75 7.17
C PRO A 119 12.62 8.34 7.15
N VAL A 120 12.34 7.60 6.07
CA VAL A 120 12.99 6.31 5.76
C VAL A 120 14.23 6.55 4.90
N TYR A 121 14.20 7.61 4.09
CA TYR A 121 15.28 7.99 3.16
C TYR A 121 15.83 9.38 3.48
N PRO A 122 16.50 9.56 4.63
CA PRO A 122 16.99 10.89 5.06
C PRO A 122 18.03 11.49 4.10
N GLY A 123 18.70 10.66 3.28
CA GLY A 123 19.64 11.15 2.27
C GLY A 123 18.99 11.88 1.07
N ASP A 124 17.68 11.79 0.92
CA ASP A 124 16.95 12.37 -0.22
C ASP A 124 16.25 13.70 0.11
N GLU A 125 16.43 14.24 1.32
CA GLU A 125 15.77 15.47 1.77
C GLU A 125 16.05 16.66 0.84
N ASP A 126 17.28 16.80 0.34
CA ASP A 126 17.63 17.89 -0.59
C ASP A 126 16.92 17.74 -1.93
N ALA A 127 16.76 16.51 -2.43
CA ALA A 127 16.02 16.26 -3.66
C ALA A 127 14.52 16.61 -3.51
N ILE A 128 13.93 16.22 -2.38
CA ILE A 128 12.53 16.55 -2.05
C ILE A 128 12.35 18.08 -1.92
N ARG A 129 13.26 18.77 -1.21
CA ARG A 129 13.23 20.22 -1.07
C ARG A 129 13.25 20.91 -2.41
N ASN A 130 14.23 20.59 -3.25
CA ASN A 130 14.38 21.19 -4.58
C ASN A 130 13.14 20.95 -5.45
N TRP A 131 12.54 19.76 -5.36
CA TRP A 131 11.32 19.45 -6.08
C TRP A 131 10.13 20.30 -5.58
N LEU A 132 9.96 20.44 -4.27
CA LEU A 132 8.93 21.31 -3.68
C LEU A 132 9.13 22.78 -4.08
N ASP A 133 10.37 23.28 -4.12
CA ASP A 133 10.68 24.63 -4.59
C ASP A 133 10.26 24.82 -6.06
N LEU A 134 10.51 23.83 -6.92
CA LEU A 134 10.06 23.85 -8.32
C LEU A 134 8.54 23.83 -8.48
N LEU A 135 7.81 23.31 -7.48
CA LEU A 135 6.35 23.34 -7.43
C LEU A 135 5.81 24.66 -6.85
N GLY A 136 6.66 25.52 -6.31
CA GLY A 136 6.26 26.69 -5.54
C GLY A 136 5.75 26.34 -4.13
N LEU A 137 6.11 25.17 -3.63
CA LEU A 137 5.68 24.61 -2.34
C LEU A 137 6.83 24.50 -1.32
N GLY A 138 7.93 25.22 -1.52
CA GLY A 138 9.07 25.17 -0.60
C GLY A 138 8.76 25.69 0.82
N GLN A 139 7.88 26.68 0.94
CA GLN A 139 7.36 27.19 2.22
C GLN A 139 5.85 27.45 2.10
N PRO A 140 5.03 26.40 2.03
CA PRO A 140 3.61 26.57 1.78
C PRO A 140 2.88 27.12 3.01
N VAL A 141 2.06 28.15 2.77
CA VAL A 141 1.07 28.65 3.75
C VAL A 141 -0.28 28.59 3.06
N MET A 142 -1.01 27.49 3.28
CA MET A 142 -2.24 27.21 2.54
C MET A 142 -3.10 26.19 3.29
N GLN A 143 -4.29 25.91 2.79
CA GLN A 143 -5.10 24.82 3.34
C GLN A 143 -4.35 23.48 3.23
N THR A 144 -4.37 22.73 4.32
CA THR A 144 -3.66 21.44 4.43
C THR A 144 -4.08 20.46 3.33
N TYR A 145 -5.40 20.32 3.09
CA TYR A 145 -5.88 19.47 2.03
C TYR A 145 -5.39 19.93 0.64
N ALA A 146 -5.42 21.24 0.37
CA ALA A 146 -4.98 21.77 -0.91
C ALA A 146 -3.48 21.52 -1.16
N LEU A 147 -2.65 21.58 -0.12
CA LEU A 147 -1.23 21.20 -0.19
C LEU A 147 -1.06 19.74 -0.59
N LEU A 148 -1.74 18.83 0.12
CA LEU A 148 -1.66 17.39 -0.14
C LEU A 148 -2.19 17.04 -1.54
N ASP A 149 -3.29 17.64 -1.97
CA ASP A 149 -3.88 17.44 -3.30
C ASP A 149 -2.93 17.95 -4.41
N GLN A 150 -2.27 19.10 -4.21
CA GLN A 150 -1.28 19.60 -5.17
C GLN A 150 -0.08 18.68 -5.31
N ILE A 151 0.49 18.18 -4.20
CA ILE A 151 1.60 17.22 -4.22
C ILE A 151 1.16 15.92 -4.92
N ASN A 152 -0.01 15.40 -4.57
CA ASN A 152 -0.60 14.19 -5.13
C ASN A 152 -0.76 14.29 -6.66
N LYS A 153 -1.38 15.37 -7.13
CA LYS A 153 -1.57 15.66 -8.56
C LYS A 153 -0.27 15.97 -9.29
N ALA A 154 0.70 16.59 -8.62
CA ALA A 154 2.00 16.86 -9.20
C ALA A 154 2.76 15.57 -9.50
N ILE A 155 2.68 14.56 -8.62
CA ILE A 155 3.26 13.25 -8.88
C ILE A 155 2.56 12.58 -10.07
N ALA A 156 1.23 12.45 -10.04
CA ALA A 156 0.46 11.84 -11.12
C ALA A 156 0.67 12.51 -12.48
N GLY A 157 0.79 13.84 -12.52
CA GLY A 157 0.86 14.60 -13.76
C GLY A 157 2.27 14.83 -14.32
N ARG A 158 3.32 14.64 -13.53
CA ARG A 158 4.69 14.96 -13.94
C ARG A 158 5.58 13.74 -14.16
N PHE A 159 5.21 12.59 -13.59
CA PHE A 159 6.00 11.36 -13.70
C PHE A 159 5.32 10.34 -14.60
N THR A 160 6.13 9.59 -15.34
CA THR A 160 5.64 8.52 -16.20
C THR A 160 5.43 7.25 -15.38
N TYR A 161 4.21 6.70 -15.40
CA TYR A 161 3.97 5.41 -14.79
C TYR A 161 4.68 4.29 -15.57
N PHE A 162 5.45 3.48 -14.86
CA PHE A 162 6.14 2.32 -15.41
C PHE A 162 5.99 1.12 -14.45
N SER A 163 5.37 0.05 -14.94
CA SER A 163 5.24 -1.18 -14.15
C SER A 163 6.60 -1.83 -13.96
N ARG A 164 6.95 -2.12 -12.71
CA ARG A 164 8.24 -2.73 -12.34
C ARG A 164 8.01 -4.07 -11.67
N GLU A 165 8.71 -5.10 -12.13
CA GLU A 165 8.72 -6.43 -11.52
C GLU A 165 9.85 -6.59 -10.49
N GLU A 166 10.85 -5.71 -10.51
CA GLU A 166 11.96 -5.73 -9.55
C GLU A 166 11.45 -5.54 -8.12
N GLN A 167 12.08 -6.24 -7.19
CA GLN A 167 11.80 -6.10 -5.77
C GLN A 167 12.16 -4.72 -5.23
N GLY A 168 11.52 -4.32 -4.16
CA GLY A 168 11.77 -3.05 -3.48
C GLY A 168 11.07 -1.87 -4.14
N VAL A 169 11.47 -0.67 -3.72
CA VAL A 169 10.97 0.61 -4.22
C VAL A 169 12.15 1.48 -4.66
N GLN A 170 11.90 2.42 -5.55
CA GLN A 170 12.82 3.52 -5.78
C GLN A 170 12.82 4.45 -4.57
N THR A 171 13.97 5.00 -4.21
CA THR A 171 14.00 6.09 -3.24
C THR A 171 13.35 7.35 -3.84
N PRO A 172 12.92 8.32 -3.02
CA PRO A 172 12.40 9.59 -3.54
C PRO A 172 13.34 10.26 -4.53
N GLY A 173 14.63 10.33 -4.20
CA GLY A 173 15.66 10.89 -5.08
C GLY A 173 15.77 10.18 -6.42
N GLN A 174 15.67 8.86 -6.44
CA GLN A 174 15.66 8.07 -7.68
C GLN A 174 14.42 8.36 -8.53
N THR A 175 13.23 8.38 -7.92
CA THR A 175 11.98 8.67 -8.63
C THR A 175 12.02 10.08 -9.23
N LEU A 176 12.50 11.07 -8.47
CA LEU A 176 12.66 12.44 -8.93
C LEU A 176 13.66 12.57 -10.08
N ALA A 177 14.79 11.86 -9.99
CA ALA A 177 15.86 11.90 -11.01
C ALA A 177 15.47 11.19 -12.31
N TRP A 178 14.75 10.07 -12.22
CA TRP A 178 14.37 9.27 -13.39
C TRP A 178 13.08 9.74 -14.06
N GLY A 179 12.25 10.50 -13.36
CA GLY A 179 11.00 11.01 -13.88
C GLY A 179 9.94 9.92 -14.13
N GLN A 180 10.14 8.72 -13.58
CA GLN A 180 9.25 7.58 -13.77
C GLN A 180 9.29 6.63 -12.57
N GLY A 181 8.23 5.84 -12.42
CA GLY A 181 8.13 4.84 -11.36
C GLY A 181 6.82 4.07 -11.41
N SER A 182 6.70 3.09 -10.51
CA SER A 182 5.48 2.34 -10.27
C SER A 182 4.63 2.98 -9.16
N CYS A 183 3.45 2.43 -8.89
CA CYS A 183 2.61 2.89 -7.77
C CYS A 183 3.35 2.89 -6.42
N ARG A 184 4.24 1.90 -6.18
CA ARG A 184 5.05 1.81 -4.96
C ARG A 184 6.03 2.99 -4.84
N ASP A 185 6.64 3.37 -5.96
CA ASP A 185 7.63 4.43 -6.02
C ASP A 185 6.97 5.80 -5.82
N PHE A 186 5.81 6.01 -6.45
CA PHE A 186 5.02 7.24 -6.29
C PHE A 186 4.45 7.39 -4.88
N ALA A 187 3.93 6.30 -4.30
CA ALA A 187 3.49 6.30 -2.90
C ALA A 187 4.65 6.60 -1.94
N THR A 188 5.85 6.06 -2.19
CA THR A 188 7.06 6.32 -1.40
C THR A 188 7.47 7.79 -1.50
N LEU A 189 7.49 8.36 -2.70
CA LEU A 189 7.80 9.78 -2.90
C LEU A 189 6.80 10.67 -2.15
N PHE A 190 5.50 10.37 -2.24
CA PHE A 190 4.47 11.14 -1.54
C PHE A 190 4.62 11.05 -0.02
N VAL A 191 4.83 9.83 0.53
CA VAL A 191 5.02 9.61 1.98
C VAL A 191 6.23 10.38 2.49
N GLU A 192 7.38 10.30 1.83
CA GLU A 192 8.59 10.99 2.27
C GLU A 192 8.48 12.51 2.12
N THR A 193 7.78 12.98 1.09
CA THR A 193 7.48 14.42 0.92
C THR A 193 6.60 14.93 2.07
N CYS A 194 5.57 14.18 2.47
CA CYS A 194 4.75 14.52 3.63
C CYS A 194 5.58 14.56 4.92
N ARG A 195 6.47 13.59 5.13
CA ARG A 195 7.36 13.55 6.31
C ARG A 195 8.33 14.73 6.33
N TYR A 196 8.91 15.08 5.19
CA TYR A 196 9.74 16.27 5.05
C TYR A 196 8.99 17.54 5.47
N LEU A 197 7.70 17.62 5.14
CA LEU A 197 6.82 18.72 5.55
C LEU A 197 6.32 18.60 7.01
N GLY A 198 6.76 17.61 7.77
CA GLY A 198 6.32 17.40 9.16
C GLY A 198 4.93 16.79 9.29
N LEU A 199 4.40 16.16 8.23
CA LEU A 199 3.11 15.49 8.23
C LEU A 199 3.31 13.98 8.42
N ALA A 200 2.67 13.41 9.44
CA ALA A 200 2.73 11.98 9.72
C ALA A 200 2.09 11.20 8.57
N SER A 201 2.85 10.30 7.96
CA SER A 201 2.43 9.57 6.78
C SER A 201 2.92 8.12 6.77
N ARG A 202 2.15 7.25 6.11
CA ARG A 202 2.46 5.82 6.01
C ARG A 202 2.11 5.27 4.63
N PHE A 203 2.80 4.19 4.29
CA PHE A 203 2.63 3.47 3.03
C PHE A 203 1.55 2.41 3.17
N ILE A 204 0.72 2.26 2.14
CA ILE A 204 -0.37 1.27 2.07
C ILE A 204 -0.11 0.31 0.91
N SER A 205 -0.24 -0.98 1.20
CA SER A 205 -0.36 -2.05 0.22
C SER A 205 -1.79 -2.58 0.21
N GLY A 206 -2.38 -2.75 -0.96
CA GLY A 206 -3.75 -3.21 -1.07
C GLY A 206 -4.17 -3.52 -2.49
N TYR A 207 -5.45 -3.37 -2.76
CA TYR A 207 -6.05 -3.58 -4.07
C TYR A 207 -6.71 -2.30 -4.55
N ALA A 208 -6.56 -2.02 -5.85
CA ALA A 208 -7.36 -1.02 -6.54
C ALA A 208 -8.09 -1.67 -7.71
N HIS A 209 -9.34 -1.23 -7.94
CA HIS A 209 -10.13 -1.70 -9.08
C HIS A 209 -10.58 -0.53 -9.94
N ALA A 210 -10.49 -0.69 -11.25
CA ALA A 210 -11.05 0.28 -12.19
C ALA A 210 -12.59 0.21 -12.17
N PRO A 211 -13.31 1.34 -12.36
CA PRO A 211 -14.74 1.29 -12.65
C PRO A 211 -14.90 0.58 -13.99
N ALA A 212 -15.62 -0.54 -14.04
CA ALA A 212 -15.57 -1.42 -15.18
C ALA A 212 -16.93 -1.68 -15.80
N THR A 213 -16.88 -1.90 -17.06
CA THR A 213 -17.62 -2.94 -17.79
C THR A 213 -17.51 -4.29 -17.07
N GLU A 214 -18.48 -5.14 -17.13
CA GLU A 214 -18.80 -6.39 -16.39
C GLU A 214 -17.66 -7.28 -15.81
N HIS A 215 -16.40 -7.07 -16.17
CA HIS A 215 -15.23 -7.74 -15.59
C HIS A 215 -14.24 -6.70 -15.06
N TRP A 216 -14.23 -6.50 -13.75
CA TRP A 216 -13.36 -5.54 -13.09
C TRP A 216 -11.93 -6.07 -13.08
N SER A 217 -11.07 -5.49 -13.90
CA SER A 217 -9.64 -5.71 -13.73
C SER A 217 -9.21 -5.06 -12.42
N ALA A 218 -8.70 -5.86 -11.52
CA ALA A 218 -8.11 -5.40 -10.27
C ALA A 218 -6.61 -5.69 -10.30
N THR A 219 -5.87 -4.89 -9.59
CA THR A 219 -4.42 -5.08 -9.42
C THR A 219 -4.03 -4.92 -7.96
N THR A 220 -2.93 -5.52 -7.58
CA THR A 220 -2.21 -5.05 -6.40
C THR A 220 -1.84 -3.60 -6.61
N HIS A 221 -2.01 -2.78 -5.60
CA HIS A 221 -1.77 -1.35 -5.69
C HIS A 221 -1.13 -0.82 -4.41
N ALA A 222 -0.48 0.33 -4.53
CA ALA A 222 0.11 1.02 -3.41
C ALA A 222 -0.25 2.50 -3.44
N TRP A 223 -0.50 3.06 -2.26
CA TRP A 223 -0.78 4.47 -2.07
C TRP A 223 -0.28 4.94 -0.72
N ALA A 224 -0.57 6.17 -0.35
CA ALA A 224 -0.15 6.77 0.91
C ALA A 224 -1.34 7.10 1.80
N GLU A 225 -1.14 7.14 3.10
CA GLU A 225 -2.05 7.79 4.04
C GLU A 225 -1.31 8.87 4.83
N VAL A 226 -2.02 9.96 5.10
CA VAL A 226 -1.56 11.06 5.97
C VAL A 226 -2.52 11.16 7.16
N TYR A 227 -1.97 11.32 8.36
CA TYR A 227 -2.78 11.57 9.55
C TYR A 227 -3.19 13.03 9.61
N LEU A 228 -4.47 13.26 9.59
CA LEU A 228 -5.08 14.59 9.63
C LEU A 228 -5.88 14.71 10.93
N PRO A 229 -5.49 15.64 11.86
CA PRO A 229 -6.22 15.84 13.11
C PRO A 229 -7.72 16.08 12.88
N GLY A 230 -8.56 15.34 13.62
CA GLY A 230 -10.01 15.30 13.44
C GLY A 230 -10.48 14.27 12.42
N ALA A 231 -9.72 14.05 11.34
CA ALA A 231 -10.08 13.13 10.26
C ALA A 231 -9.43 11.73 10.40
N GLY A 232 -8.33 11.62 11.16
CA GLY A 232 -7.53 10.40 11.23
C GLY A 232 -6.71 10.15 9.96
N TRP A 233 -6.41 8.89 9.65
CA TRP A 233 -5.65 8.51 8.46
C TRP A 233 -6.50 8.65 7.20
N LYS A 234 -6.03 9.47 6.24
CA LYS A 234 -6.68 9.70 4.94
C LYS A 234 -5.76 9.32 3.79
N GLY A 235 -6.32 8.57 2.84
CA GLY A 235 -5.58 8.02 1.72
C GLY A 235 -5.43 8.97 0.55
N PHE A 236 -4.24 8.98 -0.06
CA PHE A 236 -3.90 9.72 -1.28
C PHE A 236 -3.22 8.77 -2.25
N ASP A 237 -3.75 8.67 -3.47
CA ASP A 237 -3.18 7.84 -4.53
C ASP A 237 -2.41 8.70 -5.54
N PRO A 238 -1.09 8.82 -5.38
CA PRO A 238 -0.26 9.64 -6.27
C PRO A 238 -0.05 9.03 -7.65
N THR A 239 -0.51 7.80 -7.90
CA THR A 239 -0.51 7.21 -9.24
C THR A 239 -1.60 7.83 -10.11
N ASN A 240 -2.76 8.06 -9.52
CA ASN A 240 -3.93 8.59 -10.23
C ASN A 240 -4.22 10.08 -9.88
N GLY A 241 -3.53 10.64 -8.88
CA GLY A 241 -3.75 12.01 -8.41
C GLY A 241 -5.09 12.18 -7.70
N GLU A 242 -5.62 11.12 -7.10
CA GLU A 242 -6.92 11.13 -6.44
C GLU A 242 -6.82 10.79 -4.94
N VAL A 243 -7.89 11.07 -4.20
CA VAL A 243 -8.05 10.60 -2.81
C VAL A 243 -8.49 9.14 -2.84
N ALA A 244 -7.86 8.31 -2.02
CA ALA A 244 -8.24 6.91 -1.90
C ALA A 244 -9.67 6.81 -1.33
N GLY A 245 -10.51 5.98 -1.95
CA GLY A 245 -11.91 5.86 -1.62
C GLY A 245 -12.51 4.57 -2.15
N ARG A 246 -13.67 4.66 -2.78
CA ARG A 246 -14.51 3.52 -3.24
C ARG A 246 -13.79 2.43 -4.03
N ARG A 247 -12.63 2.72 -4.61
CA ARG A 247 -11.85 1.80 -5.45
C ARG A 247 -10.66 1.18 -4.73
N HIS A 248 -10.36 1.63 -3.51
CA HIS A 248 -9.18 1.24 -2.75
C HIS A 248 -9.59 0.32 -1.59
N ILE A 249 -8.91 -0.81 -1.46
CA ILE A 249 -9.12 -1.77 -0.39
C ILE A 249 -7.77 -2.01 0.29
N ALA A 250 -7.57 -1.41 1.46
CA ALA A 250 -6.33 -1.51 2.20
C ALA A 250 -6.15 -2.93 2.77
N VAL A 251 -4.97 -3.48 2.60
CA VAL A 251 -4.58 -4.81 3.13
C VAL A 251 -3.55 -4.66 4.23
N ALA A 252 -2.50 -3.89 3.99
CA ALA A 252 -1.45 -3.68 4.97
C ALA A 252 -0.92 -2.25 4.93
N VAL A 253 -0.51 -1.76 6.09
CA VAL A 253 0.10 -0.45 6.27
C VAL A 253 1.47 -0.59 6.88
N SER A 254 2.39 0.28 6.53
CA SER A 254 3.69 0.35 7.19
C SER A 254 4.31 1.74 7.09
N ARG A 255 5.17 2.01 8.06
CA ARG A 255 6.10 3.13 8.01
C ARG A 255 7.11 2.97 6.86
N HIS A 256 7.61 1.74 6.65
CA HIS A 256 8.59 1.41 5.62
C HIS A 256 7.90 0.78 4.40
N PRO A 257 8.08 1.33 3.18
CA PRO A 257 7.35 0.86 1.99
C PRO A 257 7.64 -0.62 1.66
N GLU A 258 8.84 -1.10 1.94
CA GLU A 258 9.24 -2.48 1.65
C GLU A 258 8.78 -3.50 2.71
N ALA A 259 8.15 -3.06 3.80
CA ALA A 259 7.75 -3.95 4.89
C ALA A 259 6.40 -4.66 4.64
N VAL A 260 5.66 -4.30 3.60
CA VAL A 260 4.30 -4.81 3.36
C VAL A 260 4.05 -5.37 1.95
N PRO A 261 4.97 -6.19 1.38
CA PRO A 261 4.65 -6.92 0.17
C PRO A 261 3.53 -7.94 0.46
N PRO A 262 2.62 -8.20 -0.49
CA PRO A 262 1.54 -9.18 -0.32
C PRO A 262 2.04 -10.57 0.03
N VAL A 263 3.13 -11.01 -0.59
CA VAL A 263 3.82 -12.28 -0.32
C VAL A 263 5.31 -11.99 -0.15
N ALA A 264 5.87 -12.40 0.97
CA ALA A 264 7.30 -12.30 1.26
C ALA A 264 7.82 -13.63 1.77
N GLY A 265 8.88 -14.14 1.18
CA GLY A 265 9.53 -15.37 1.58
C GLY A 265 10.79 -15.62 0.78
N SER A 266 11.46 -16.71 1.07
CA SER A 266 12.66 -17.13 0.35
C SER A 266 12.69 -18.65 0.21
N PHE A 267 13.63 -19.16 -0.56
CA PHE A 267 13.80 -20.59 -0.78
C PHE A 267 15.28 -20.95 -0.86
N ILE A 268 15.57 -22.22 -0.61
CA ILE A 268 16.89 -22.83 -0.79
C ILE A 268 16.77 -23.82 -1.94
N GLY A 269 17.66 -23.70 -2.93
CA GLY A 269 17.67 -24.57 -4.09
C GLY A 269 18.95 -24.41 -4.92
N PRO A 270 19.11 -25.20 -5.98
CA PRO A 270 20.22 -25.05 -6.90
C PRO A 270 20.26 -23.65 -7.51
N SER A 271 21.46 -23.15 -7.80
CA SER A 271 21.62 -21.91 -8.57
C SER A 271 20.96 -22.07 -9.95
N GLY A 272 20.11 -21.13 -10.31
CA GLY A 272 19.36 -21.19 -11.56
C GLY A 272 18.66 -19.88 -11.88
N SER A 273 17.81 -19.89 -12.90
CA SER A 273 16.95 -18.75 -13.23
C SER A 273 15.96 -18.46 -12.08
N PRO A 274 15.59 -17.19 -11.87
CA PRO A 274 14.55 -16.84 -10.92
C PRO A 274 13.26 -17.61 -11.26
N PRO A 275 12.41 -17.92 -10.26
CA PRO A 275 11.15 -18.59 -10.51
C PRO A 275 10.25 -17.72 -11.40
N LYS A 276 9.47 -18.36 -12.27
CA LYS A 276 8.40 -17.66 -12.97
C LYS A 276 7.32 -17.26 -11.97
N LEU A 277 7.05 -15.99 -11.87
CA LEU A 277 6.00 -15.42 -11.01
C LEU A 277 4.74 -15.13 -11.84
N ILE A 278 3.58 -15.54 -11.32
CA ILE A 278 2.27 -15.18 -11.85
C ILE A 278 1.48 -14.57 -10.70
N VAL A 279 0.92 -13.40 -10.92
CA VAL A 279 0.01 -12.72 -10.00
C VAL A 279 -1.27 -12.37 -10.75
N ASP A 280 -2.42 -12.79 -10.22
CA ASP A 280 -3.74 -12.46 -10.75
C ASP A 280 -4.64 -11.97 -9.63
N VAL A 281 -5.26 -10.82 -9.82
CA VAL A 281 -6.20 -10.24 -8.84
C VAL A 281 -7.52 -9.95 -9.54
N ARG A 282 -8.59 -10.43 -8.92
CA ARG A 282 -9.97 -10.20 -9.42
C ARG A 282 -10.84 -9.68 -8.28
N ILE A 283 -11.64 -8.67 -8.59
CA ILE A 283 -12.65 -8.15 -7.67
C ILE A 283 -13.99 -8.21 -8.39
N ILE A 284 -14.97 -8.83 -7.76
CA ILE A 284 -16.32 -9.01 -8.30
C ILE A 284 -17.31 -8.43 -7.31
N ALA A 285 -18.23 -7.57 -7.79
CA ALA A 285 -19.36 -7.16 -6.99
C ALA A 285 -20.35 -8.32 -6.85
N LEU A 286 -20.72 -8.61 -5.62
CA LEU A 286 -21.76 -9.60 -5.33
C LEU A 286 -23.10 -8.88 -5.25
N SER A 287 -24.16 -9.48 -5.83
CA SER A 287 -25.52 -8.98 -5.66
C SER A 287 -25.92 -9.01 -4.20
N GLU A 288 -26.66 -8.01 -3.74
CA GLU A 288 -27.33 -8.05 -2.46
C GLU A 288 -28.29 -9.25 -2.46
N SER A 289 -28.09 -10.16 -1.51
CA SER A 289 -28.95 -11.32 -1.30
C SER A 289 -30.20 -10.94 -0.52
#